data_80368dda5a898d20d76f48b13e019782
#
_entry.id   80368dda5a898d20d76f48b13e019782
#
_cell.length_a   1.000
_cell.length_b   1.000
_cell.length_c   1.000
_cell.angle_alpha   90.00
_cell.angle_beta   90.00
_cell.angle_gamma   90.00
#
_symmetry.space_group_name_H-M   'P 1'
#
loop_
_entity.id
_entity.type
_entity.pdbx_description
1 polymer ?
#
loop_
_entity_poly.entity_id
_entity_poly.type
_entity_poly.pdbx_seq_one_letter_code
_entity_poly.pdbx_strand_id
1 'polypeptide(L)'
;NPNWDECVTAFQKAVAIDGTNPVVLTYLGFSLNAKASLINKDRAAQKALYTEAMGHLERAKELDPNREKANWAYPLYQCYYLVYAANDPRTLEMEKLLKQQ
;
A
#
# COMPACT_ATOMS: atom_id res chain seq x y z
N ASN A 1 -13.75 0.16 15.92
CA ASN A 1 -12.55 0.26 15.08
C ASN A 1 -12.31 -1.04 14.32
N PRO A 2 -11.92 -0.95 13.05
CA PRO A 2 -11.58 -2.16 12.31
C PRO A 2 -10.43 -2.92 12.97
N ASN A 3 -10.52 -4.23 12.95
CA ASN A 3 -9.40 -5.06 13.35
C ASN A 3 -8.48 -5.26 12.14
N TRP A 4 -7.41 -4.49 12.08
CA TRP A 4 -6.52 -4.49 10.92
C TRP A 4 -5.79 -5.82 10.75
N ASP A 5 -5.53 -6.55 11.85
CA ASP A 5 -4.92 -7.88 11.75
C ASP A 5 -5.83 -8.86 11.00
N GLU A 6 -7.12 -8.83 11.30
CA GLU A 6 -8.09 -9.67 10.59
C GLU A 6 -8.23 -9.25 9.12
N CYS A 7 -8.24 -7.95 8.85
CA CYS A 7 -8.29 -7.45 7.48
C CYS A 7 -7.08 -7.91 6.67
N VAL A 8 -5.89 -7.75 7.24
CA VAL A 8 -4.65 -8.18 6.59
C VAL A 8 -4.70 -9.68 6.30
N THR A 9 -5.08 -10.49 7.29
CA THR A 9 -5.15 -11.94 7.11
C THR A 9 -6.14 -12.33 6.01
N ALA A 10 -7.32 -11.71 6.00
CA ALA A 10 -8.33 -12.01 4.99
C ALA A 10 -7.86 -11.64 3.58
N PHE A 11 -7.25 -10.47 3.43
CA PHE A 11 -6.77 -10.06 2.11
C PHE A 11 -5.54 -10.84 1.67
N GLN A 12 -4.68 -11.26 2.60
CA GLN A 12 -3.55 -12.15 2.27
C GLN A 12 -4.05 -13.48 1.71
N LYS A 13 -5.11 -14.03 2.29
CA LYS A 13 -5.73 -15.26 1.79
C LYS A 13 -6.31 -15.04 0.40
N ALA A 14 -6.96 -13.92 0.18
CA ALA A 14 -7.54 -13.59 -1.13
C ALA A 14 -6.45 -13.47 -2.19
N VAL A 15 -5.33 -12.82 -1.86
CA VAL A 15 -4.20 -12.69 -2.79
C VAL A 15 -3.56 -14.05 -3.08
N ALA A 16 -3.51 -14.94 -2.09
CA ALA A 16 -2.98 -16.29 -2.30
C ALA A 16 -3.85 -17.10 -3.28
N ILE A 17 -5.16 -16.83 -3.32
CA ILE A 17 -6.08 -17.48 -4.25
C ILE A 17 -5.95 -16.86 -5.64
N ASP A 18 -5.92 -15.53 -5.71
CA ASP A 18 -5.78 -14.80 -6.99
C ASP A 18 -4.98 -13.52 -6.74
N GLY A 19 -3.68 -13.58 -7.06
CA GLY A 19 -2.77 -12.45 -6.90
C GLY A 19 -2.81 -11.44 -8.03
N THR A 20 -3.82 -11.51 -8.93
CA THR A 20 -3.91 -10.63 -10.09
C THR A 20 -5.05 -9.63 -10.00
N ASN A 21 -5.71 -9.52 -8.84
CA ASN A 21 -6.81 -8.58 -8.65
C ASN A 21 -6.28 -7.29 -8.02
N PRO A 22 -6.20 -6.18 -8.79
CA PRO A 22 -5.63 -4.93 -8.26
C PRO A 22 -6.45 -4.34 -7.11
N VAL A 23 -7.75 -4.60 -7.05
CA VAL A 23 -8.60 -4.10 -5.96
C VAL A 23 -8.19 -4.78 -4.65
N VAL A 24 -8.05 -6.10 -4.66
CA VAL A 24 -7.67 -6.86 -3.46
C VAL A 24 -6.26 -6.49 -3.02
N LEU A 25 -5.33 -6.36 -3.96
CA LEU A 25 -3.96 -5.94 -3.67
C LEU A 25 -3.92 -4.55 -3.03
N THR A 26 -4.74 -3.63 -3.53
CA THR A 26 -4.82 -2.28 -2.98
C THR A 26 -5.39 -2.28 -1.56
N TYR A 27 -6.43 -3.07 -1.31
CA TYR A 27 -6.99 -3.19 0.04
C TYR A 27 -5.98 -3.84 1.01
N LEU A 28 -5.22 -4.83 0.55
CA LEU A 28 -4.17 -5.42 1.38
C LEU A 28 -3.12 -4.36 1.74
N GLY A 29 -2.66 -3.60 0.75
CA GLY A 29 -1.71 -2.52 1.00
C GLY A 29 -2.25 -1.48 1.95
N PHE A 30 -3.48 -1.07 1.76
CA PHE A 30 -4.16 -0.11 2.65
C PHE A 30 -4.23 -0.64 4.08
N SER A 31 -4.61 -1.91 4.25
CA SER A 31 -4.75 -2.52 5.59
C SER A 31 -3.39 -2.62 6.29
N LEU A 32 -2.34 -2.95 5.54
CA LEU A 32 -0.98 -2.99 6.09
C LEU A 32 -0.50 -1.59 6.50
N ASN A 33 -0.80 -0.58 5.69
CA ASN A 33 -0.47 0.81 6.05
C ASN A 33 -1.20 1.24 7.33
N ALA A 34 -2.47 0.90 7.45
CA ALA A 34 -3.26 1.24 8.62
C ALA A 34 -2.71 0.55 9.87
N LYS A 35 -2.36 -0.74 9.76
CA LYS A 35 -1.74 -1.48 10.85
C LYS A 35 -0.40 -0.84 11.24
N ALA A 36 0.42 -0.49 10.24
CA ALA A 36 1.72 0.14 10.49
C ALA A 36 1.57 1.48 11.22
N SER A 37 0.57 2.27 10.86
CA SER A 37 0.36 3.59 11.46
C SER A 37 0.04 3.52 12.95
N LEU A 38 -0.40 2.37 13.45
CA LEU A 38 -0.71 2.18 14.86
C LEU A 38 0.52 1.77 15.67
N ILE A 39 1.62 1.43 15.01
CA ILE A 39 2.87 1.07 15.67
C ILE A 39 3.69 2.35 15.84
N ASN A 40 3.87 2.80 17.09
CA ASN A 40 4.56 4.07 17.35
C ASN A 40 5.83 3.91 18.19
N LYS A 41 6.22 2.67 18.55
CA LYS A 41 7.42 2.43 19.34
C LYS A 41 8.48 1.59 18.64
N ASP A 42 8.11 0.85 17.61
CA ASP A 42 9.03 -0.03 16.87
C ASP A 42 9.07 0.40 15.40
N ARG A 43 10.05 1.23 15.08
CA ARG A 43 10.19 1.76 13.71
C ARG A 43 10.56 0.66 12.71
N ALA A 44 11.31 -0.34 13.15
CA ALA A 44 11.68 -1.45 12.27
C ALA A 44 10.46 -2.27 11.87
N ALA A 45 9.58 -2.58 12.83
CA ALA A 45 8.33 -3.29 12.55
C ALA A 45 7.42 -2.46 11.66
N GLN A 46 7.31 -1.16 11.93
CA GLN A 46 6.50 -0.25 11.12
C GLN A 46 7.00 -0.21 9.67
N LYS A 47 8.30 -0.04 9.49
CA LYS A 47 8.91 0.01 8.16
C LYS A 47 8.72 -1.30 7.41
N ALA A 48 8.80 -2.45 8.11
CA ALA A 48 8.59 -3.76 7.50
C ALA A 48 7.17 -3.88 6.93
N LEU A 49 6.16 -3.38 7.66
CA LEU A 49 4.78 -3.41 7.19
C LEU A 49 4.58 -2.49 5.98
N TYR A 50 5.15 -1.29 6.00
CA TYR A 50 5.07 -0.39 4.85
C TYR A 50 5.79 -0.98 3.64
N THR A 51 6.89 -1.67 3.84
CA THR A 51 7.63 -2.33 2.75
C THR A 51 6.81 -3.46 2.14
N GLU A 52 6.13 -4.24 2.98
CA GLU A 52 5.23 -5.29 2.49
C GLU A 52 4.07 -4.69 1.70
N ALA A 53 3.44 -3.64 2.24
CA ALA A 53 2.35 -2.95 1.56
C ALA A 53 2.79 -2.41 0.20
N MET A 54 3.98 -1.84 0.17
CA MET A 54 4.54 -1.26 -1.06
C MET A 54 4.62 -2.29 -2.18
N GLY A 55 5.07 -3.52 -1.88
CA GLY A 55 5.15 -4.58 -2.88
C GLY A 55 3.79 -4.90 -3.50
N HIS A 56 2.76 -5.01 -2.67
CA HIS A 56 1.40 -5.29 -3.15
C HIS A 56 0.84 -4.14 -3.98
N LEU A 57 1.09 -2.92 -3.55
CA LEU A 57 0.60 -1.72 -4.25
C LEU A 57 1.33 -1.52 -5.59
N GLU A 58 2.63 -1.82 -5.64
CA GLU A 58 3.36 -1.80 -6.90
C GLU A 58 2.82 -2.84 -7.88
N ARG A 59 2.44 -4.01 -7.36
CA ARG A 59 1.80 -5.02 -8.20
C ARG A 59 0.45 -4.54 -8.73
N ALA A 60 -0.35 -3.88 -7.87
CA ALA A 60 -1.62 -3.30 -8.31
C ALA A 60 -1.41 -2.26 -9.41
N LYS A 61 -0.35 -1.45 -9.28
CA LYS A 61 0.01 -0.47 -10.31
C LYS A 61 0.34 -1.14 -11.64
N GLU A 62 1.08 -2.26 -11.61
CA GLU A 62 1.38 -3.00 -12.83
C GLU A 62 0.12 -3.55 -13.50
N LEU A 63 -0.84 -4.01 -12.70
CA LEU A 63 -2.07 -4.62 -13.21
C LEU A 63 -3.12 -3.60 -13.63
N ASP A 64 -3.07 -2.39 -13.10
CA ASP A 64 -4.07 -1.35 -13.32
C ASP A 64 -3.40 0.02 -13.37
N PRO A 65 -2.51 0.26 -14.35
CA PRO A 65 -1.69 1.48 -14.36
C PRO A 65 -2.51 2.77 -14.49
N ASN A 66 -3.70 2.70 -15.06
CA ASN A 66 -4.55 3.89 -15.24
C ASN A 66 -5.54 4.10 -14.10
N ARG A 67 -5.46 3.29 -13.05
CA ARG A 67 -6.32 3.39 -11.86
C ARG A 67 -7.81 3.30 -12.21
N GLU A 68 -8.14 2.43 -13.16
CA GLU A 68 -9.53 2.23 -13.57
C GLU A 68 -10.30 1.39 -12.56
N LYS A 69 -9.62 0.45 -11.89
CA LYS A 69 -10.23 -0.50 -10.96
C LYS A 69 -9.92 -0.21 -9.51
N ALA A 70 -8.73 0.31 -9.21
CA ALA A 70 -8.28 0.50 -7.84
C ALA A 70 -7.49 1.79 -7.69
N ASN A 71 -7.68 2.46 -6.56
CA ASN A 71 -6.96 3.68 -6.24
C ASN A 71 -5.70 3.35 -5.44
N TRP A 72 -4.71 2.76 -6.11
CA TRP A 72 -3.46 2.33 -5.49
C TRP A 72 -2.50 3.50 -5.25
N ALA A 73 -2.71 4.66 -5.88
CA ALA A 73 -1.72 5.75 -5.87
C ALA A 73 -1.52 6.36 -4.49
N TYR A 74 -2.59 6.64 -3.74
CA TYR A 74 -2.47 7.28 -2.44
C TYR A 74 -1.76 6.38 -1.42
N PRO A 75 -2.17 5.12 -1.21
CA PRO A 75 -1.44 4.28 -0.27
C PRO A 75 0.00 4.00 -0.72
N LEU A 76 0.26 3.93 -2.02
CA LEU A 76 1.63 3.78 -2.52
C LEU A 76 2.47 5.02 -2.22
N TYR A 77 1.90 6.21 -2.38
CA TYR A 77 2.55 7.44 -1.99
C TYR A 77 2.95 7.41 -0.50
N GLN A 78 2.03 6.96 0.37
CA GLN A 78 2.32 6.83 1.80
C GLN A 78 3.52 5.92 2.04
N CYS A 79 3.57 4.77 1.35
CA CYS A 79 4.67 3.83 1.48
C CYS A 79 6.00 4.46 1.07
N TYR A 80 6.04 5.12 -0.08
CA TYR A 80 7.26 5.75 -0.58
C TYR A 80 7.73 6.87 0.34
N TYR A 81 6.77 7.68 0.84
CA TYR A 81 7.09 8.76 1.76
C TYR A 81 7.76 8.21 3.04
N LEU A 82 7.22 7.13 3.58
CA LEU A 82 7.65 6.59 4.88
C LEU A 82 8.85 5.65 4.77
N VAL A 83 9.00 4.95 3.64
CA VAL A 83 10.13 4.04 3.43
C VAL A 83 11.34 4.77 2.87
N TYR A 84 11.13 5.64 1.89
CA TYR A 84 12.23 6.30 1.19
C TYR A 84 12.45 7.73 1.68
N ALA A 85 11.53 8.62 1.51
CA ALA A 85 11.50 9.99 2.03
C ALA A 85 10.58 10.86 1.16
N ALA A 86 10.23 12.04 1.67
CA ALA A 86 9.35 12.97 0.96
C ALA A 86 9.95 13.45 -0.37
N ASN A 87 11.27 13.56 -0.45
CA ASN A 87 11.95 14.10 -1.63
C ASN A 87 12.50 13.03 -2.56
N ASP A 88 12.22 11.74 -2.29
CA ASP A 88 12.64 10.67 -3.18
C ASP A 88 11.88 10.77 -4.50
N PRO A 89 12.54 10.53 -5.66
CA PRO A 89 11.87 10.62 -6.96
C PRO A 89 10.60 9.78 -7.07
N ARG A 90 10.56 8.61 -6.42
CA ARG A 90 9.38 7.74 -6.42
C ARG A 90 8.22 8.38 -5.68
N THR A 91 8.50 9.02 -4.55
CA THR A 91 7.50 9.74 -3.77
C THR A 91 6.96 10.92 -4.57
N LEU A 92 7.84 11.68 -5.20
CA LEU A 92 7.45 12.85 -6.00
C LEU A 92 6.61 12.45 -7.21
N GLU A 93 6.92 11.32 -7.84
CA GLU A 93 6.12 10.81 -8.94
C GLU A 93 4.68 10.49 -8.51
N MET A 94 4.53 9.84 -7.34
CA MET A 94 3.20 9.54 -6.82
C MET A 94 2.45 10.81 -6.41
N GLU A 95 3.15 11.76 -5.81
CA GLU A 95 2.54 13.06 -5.48
C GLU A 95 2.01 13.76 -6.72
N LYS A 96 2.79 13.73 -7.80
CA LYS A 96 2.36 14.32 -9.08
C LYS A 96 1.11 13.64 -9.62
N LEU A 97 1.06 12.30 -9.56
CA LEU A 97 -0.11 11.55 -9.99
C LEU A 97 -1.36 11.94 -9.20
N LEU A 98 -1.22 12.09 -7.89
CA LEU A 98 -2.34 12.47 -7.03
C LEU A 98 -2.86 13.86 -7.34
N LYS A 99 -1.99 14.77 -7.73
CA LYS A 99 -2.37 16.14 -8.09
C LYS A 99 -3.07 16.23 -9.44
N GLN A 100 -2.95 15.21 -10.28
CA GLN A 100 -3.58 15.18 -11.60
C GLN A 100 -5.01 14.63 -11.57
N GLN A 101 -5.51 14.29 -10.42
CA GLN A 101 -6.88 13.78 -10.29
C GLN A 101 -7.91 14.88 -10.34
#